data_7311ba00b8f049c28b7c71d9789757fb
#
_entry.id   7311ba00b8f049c28b7c71d9789757fb
#
_cell.length_a   1.000
_cell.length_b   1.000
_cell.length_c   1.000
_cell.angle_alpha   90.00
_cell.angle_beta   90.00
_cell.angle_gamma   90.00
#
_symmetry.space_group_name_H-M   'P 1'
#
loop_
_entity.id
_entity.type
_entity.pdbx_description
1 polymer ?
#
loop_
_entity_poly.entity_id
_entity_poly.type
_entity_poly.pdbx_seq_one_letter_code
_entity_poly.pdbx_strand_id
1 'polypeptide(L)'
;MTVDRTALIGRQLRAATYTVSQVDVDDFLGVVAEPDFAPLDDAEGGAGTASGRLAPPSFAPFVAVLGLLKTFDWQEDFLFDYRNGTAMFGEQAIAFHRPLVVGESVSIAAAISDVYEKQGKSRFDVIEVTFKIAGEHEGDLLMSGQQSYILFK
;
A
#
# COMPACT_ATOMS: atom_id res chain seq x y z
N MET A 1 21.67 -5.04 21.44
CA MET A 1 20.46 -4.72 22.24
C MET A 1 19.24 -5.08 21.39
N THR A 2 18.42 -6.01 21.84
CA THR A 2 17.24 -6.42 21.08
C THR A 2 16.16 -5.36 21.30
N VAL A 3 15.66 -4.77 20.21
CA VAL A 3 14.55 -3.79 20.28
C VAL A 3 13.26 -4.58 20.42
N ASP A 4 12.50 -4.32 21.47
CA ASP A 4 11.15 -4.86 21.64
C ASP A 4 10.18 -3.96 20.84
N ARG A 5 9.60 -4.52 19.81
CA ARG A 5 8.64 -3.83 18.93
C ARG A 5 7.19 -4.16 19.22
N THR A 6 6.90 -5.02 20.20
CA THR A 6 5.52 -5.40 20.53
C THR A 6 4.67 -4.22 21.00
N ALA A 7 5.31 -3.21 21.59
CA ALA A 7 4.64 -1.96 22.00
C ALA A 7 4.11 -1.13 20.81
N LEU A 8 4.49 -1.46 19.59
CA LEU A 8 4.00 -0.79 18.38
C LEU A 8 2.60 -1.28 17.94
N ILE A 9 2.15 -2.42 18.45
CA ILE A 9 0.83 -2.98 18.09
C ILE A 9 -0.27 -1.99 18.44
N GLY A 10 -1.14 -1.70 17.49
CA GLY A 10 -2.22 -0.72 17.62
C GLY A 10 -1.83 0.71 17.22
N ARG A 11 -0.56 0.97 16.92
CA ARG A 11 -0.11 2.30 16.51
C ARG A 11 -0.73 2.69 15.18
N GLN A 12 -1.40 3.84 15.16
CA GLN A 12 -1.89 4.45 13.93
C GLN A 12 -0.72 5.13 13.20
N LEU A 13 -0.62 4.86 11.91
CA LEU A 13 0.39 5.49 11.07
C LEU A 13 -0.14 6.81 10.50
N ARG A 14 0.76 7.65 10.00
CA ARG A 14 0.41 8.93 9.40
C ARG A 14 -0.48 8.70 8.17
N ALA A 15 -1.57 9.47 8.05
CA ALA A 15 -2.38 9.48 6.84
C ALA A 15 -1.58 9.99 5.65
N ALA A 16 -1.81 9.40 4.47
CA ALA A 16 -1.18 9.80 3.23
C ALA A 16 -2.21 9.89 2.11
N THR A 17 -1.83 10.55 1.02
CA THR A 17 -2.61 10.62 -0.20
C THR A 17 -1.78 10.17 -1.39
N TYR A 18 -2.45 9.61 -2.40
CA TYR A 18 -1.86 9.23 -3.67
C TYR A 18 -2.81 9.66 -4.80
N THR A 19 -2.26 10.27 -5.85
CA THR A 19 -3.01 10.58 -7.06
C THR A 19 -2.66 9.57 -8.14
N VAL A 20 -3.68 8.91 -8.69
CA VAL A 20 -3.53 7.92 -9.76
C VAL A 20 -3.24 8.66 -11.06
N SER A 21 -1.97 8.86 -11.40
CA SER A 21 -1.59 9.60 -12.60
C SER A 21 -1.62 8.72 -13.86
N GLN A 22 -1.96 9.32 -14.99
CA GLN A 22 -1.92 8.66 -16.29
C GLN A 22 -0.49 8.17 -16.62
N VAL A 23 0.52 8.97 -16.27
CA VAL A 23 1.92 8.64 -16.53
C VAL A 23 2.35 7.40 -15.76
N ASP A 24 2.00 7.32 -14.47
CA ASP A 24 2.33 6.14 -13.66
C ASP A 24 1.67 4.87 -14.19
N VAL A 25 0.42 4.98 -14.65
CA VAL A 25 -0.31 3.85 -15.25
C VAL A 25 0.33 3.42 -16.57
N ASP A 26 0.68 4.36 -17.43
CA ASP A 26 1.31 4.07 -18.72
C ASP A 26 2.71 3.46 -18.54
N ASP A 27 3.50 3.98 -17.62
CA ASP A 27 4.81 3.45 -17.28
C ASP A 27 4.71 2.02 -16.73
N PHE A 28 3.74 1.78 -15.83
CA PHE A 28 3.47 0.45 -15.29
C PHE A 28 3.10 -0.54 -16.39
N LEU A 29 2.16 -0.18 -17.28
CA LEU A 29 1.76 -1.02 -18.41
C LEU A 29 2.92 -1.31 -19.36
N GLY A 30 3.80 -0.34 -19.58
CA GLY A 30 5.00 -0.51 -20.39
C GLY A 30 5.98 -1.54 -19.81
N VAL A 31 6.06 -1.64 -18.49
CA VAL A 31 6.95 -2.59 -17.78
C VAL A 31 6.35 -4.00 -17.74
N VAL A 32 5.06 -4.12 -17.40
CA VAL A 32 4.42 -5.45 -17.26
C VAL A 32 4.04 -6.08 -18.60
N ALA A 33 4.14 -5.31 -19.70
CA ALA A 33 3.85 -5.77 -21.05
C ALA A 33 2.50 -6.52 -21.17
N GLU A 34 1.43 -5.92 -20.63
CA GLU A 34 0.06 -6.42 -20.79
C GLU A 34 -0.56 -5.83 -22.10
N PRO A 35 -0.29 -6.42 -23.28
CA PRO A 35 -0.71 -5.85 -24.55
C PRO A 35 -2.22 -5.89 -24.76
N ASP A 36 -2.91 -6.76 -24.04
CA ASP A 36 -4.36 -7.00 -24.19
C ASP A 36 -5.20 -6.22 -23.16
N PHE A 37 -4.58 -5.40 -22.30
CA PHE A 37 -5.34 -4.53 -21.41
C PHE A 37 -5.90 -3.35 -22.21
N ALA A 38 -7.11 -3.52 -22.74
CA ALA A 38 -7.90 -2.38 -23.22
C ALA A 38 -8.41 -1.62 -22.00
N PRO A 39 -8.10 -0.32 -21.82
CA PRO A 39 -8.72 0.48 -20.79
C PRO A 39 -10.23 0.37 -20.94
N LEU A 40 -10.92 -0.12 -19.94
CA LEU A 40 -12.35 -0.05 -19.90
C LEU A 40 -12.68 1.43 -19.75
N ASP A 41 -13.12 2.05 -20.83
CA ASP A 41 -13.76 3.36 -20.76
C ASP A 41 -15.03 3.15 -19.94
N ASP A 42 -15.09 3.72 -18.75
CA ASP A 42 -16.28 3.71 -17.95
C ASP A 42 -17.26 4.70 -18.60
N ALA A 43 -18.05 4.19 -19.52
CA ALA A 43 -18.99 5.00 -20.32
C ALA A 43 -20.18 5.50 -19.51
N GLU A 44 -20.35 5.06 -18.25
CA GLU A 44 -21.50 5.43 -17.44
C GLU A 44 -21.10 5.81 -16.00
N GLY A 45 -20.95 7.11 -15.77
CA GLY A 45 -21.35 7.70 -14.51
C GLY A 45 -20.30 7.78 -13.44
N GLY A 46 -19.45 8.73 -13.52
CA GLY A 46 -18.71 9.14 -12.35
C GLY A 46 -18.67 10.66 -12.22
N ALA A 47 -19.36 11.21 -11.30
CA ALA A 47 -19.18 12.59 -10.90
C ALA A 47 -17.77 12.76 -10.34
N GLY A 48 -16.87 13.38 -11.07
CA GLY A 48 -15.55 13.73 -10.60
C GLY A 48 -14.65 14.20 -11.72
N THR A 49 -13.62 14.94 -11.40
CA THR A 49 -12.57 15.45 -12.30
C THR A 49 -11.67 14.36 -12.90
N ALA A 50 -11.95 13.08 -12.61
CA ALA A 50 -11.26 11.94 -13.16
C ALA A 50 -11.63 11.71 -14.63
N SER A 51 -10.68 11.24 -15.42
CA SER A 51 -10.83 11.03 -16.86
C SER A 51 -11.83 9.94 -17.25
N GLY A 52 -12.43 9.22 -16.30
CA GLY A 52 -13.26 8.05 -16.53
C GLY A 52 -12.49 6.79 -16.95
N ARG A 53 -11.19 6.89 -17.20
CA ARG A 53 -10.35 5.77 -17.56
C ARG A 53 -9.97 4.96 -16.31
N LEU A 54 -10.22 3.66 -16.34
CA LEU A 54 -9.83 2.77 -15.25
C LEU A 54 -8.34 2.42 -15.32
N ALA A 55 -7.70 2.35 -14.16
CA ALA A 55 -6.38 1.74 -14.04
C ALA A 55 -6.51 0.21 -14.05
N PRO A 56 -5.51 -0.53 -14.58
CA PRO A 56 -5.54 -1.98 -14.56
C PRO A 56 -5.57 -2.52 -13.14
N PRO A 57 -6.30 -3.61 -12.86
CA PRO A 57 -6.34 -4.21 -11.52
C PRO A 57 -4.96 -4.53 -10.95
N SER A 58 -4.02 -4.93 -11.81
CA SER A 58 -2.62 -5.19 -11.45
C SER A 58 -1.87 -3.96 -10.93
N PHE A 59 -2.34 -2.75 -11.23
CA PHE A 59 -1.78 -1.50 -10.72
C PHE A 59 -2.16 -1.22 -9.25
N ALA A 60 -3.26 -1.76 -8.77
CA ALA A 60 -3.73 -1.50 -7.41
C ALA A 60 -2.76 -1.99 -6.30
N PRO A 61 -2.14 -3.19 -6.39
CA PRO A 61 -1.07 -3.57 -5.46
C PRO A 61 0.09 -2.59 -5.42
N PHE A 62 0.47 -2.03 -6.55
CA PHE A 62 1.52 -1.02 -6.65
C PHE A 62 1.15 0.27 -5.90
N VAL A 63 -0.09 0.74 -6.06
CA VAL A 63 -0.62 1.90 -5.31
C VAL A 63 -0.63 1.61 -3.81
N ALA A 64 -1.02 0.40 -3.39
CA ALA A 64 -1.01 0.02 -1.98
C ALA A 64 0.41 0.05 -1.39
N VAL A 65 1.40 -0.50 -2.08
CA VAL A 65 2.81 -0.47 -1.63
C VAL A 65 3.32 0.96 -1.53
N LEU A 66 3.21 1.75 -2.59
CA LEU A 66 3.71 3.13 -2.61
C LEU A 66 2.96 4.03 -1.63
N GLY A 67 1.65 3.84 -1.53
CA GLY A 67 0.83 4.58 -0.59
C GLY A 67 1.22 4.31 0.86
N LEU A 68 1.42 3.05 1.21
CA LEU A 68 1.85 2.68 2.55
C LEU A 68 3.24 3.21 2.90
N LEU A 69 4.18 3.19 1.97
CA LEU A 69 5.51 3.77 2.20
C LEU A 69 5.49 5.28 2.55
N LYS A 70 4.40 5.97 2.24
CA LYS A 70 4.19 7.37 2.63
C LYS A 70 3.61 7.54 4.03
N THR A 71 3.10 6.46 4.63
CA THR A 71 2.39 6.53 5.93
C THR A 71 3.32 6.36 7.13
N PHE A 72 4.55 5.91 6.94
CA PHE A 72 5.47 5.64 8.04
C PHE A 72 6.92 6.03 7.74
N ASP A 73 7.66 6.26 8.81
CA ASP A 73 9.11 6.32 8.82
C ASP A 73 9.67 5.04 9.45
N TRP A 74 10.66 4.43 8.80
CA TRP A 74 11.22 3.17 9.26
C TRP A 74 11.84 3.28 10.66
N GLN A 75 12.52 4.37 10.96
CA GLN A 75 13.21 4.56 12.23
C GLN A 75 12.23 4.93 13.34
N GLU A 76 11.31 5.87 13.08
CA GLU A 76 10.39 6.37 14.09
C GLU A 76 9.23 5.40 14.35
N ASP A 77 8.63 4.86 13.29
CA ASP A 77 7.41 4.07 13.41
C ASP A 77 7.67 2.59 13.60
N PHE A 78 8.75 2.04 13.01
CA PHE A 78 9.10 0.63 13.11
C PHE A 78 10.34 0.39 14.00
N LEU A 79 10.93 1.42 14.57
CA LEU A 79 12.16 1.35 15.38
C LEU A 79 13.27 0.59 14.63
N PHE A 80 13.43 0.89 13.33
CA PHE A 80 14.34 0.20 12.45
C PHE A 80 15.41 1.14 11.91
N ASP A 81 16.68 0.73 12.00
CA ASP A 81 17.82 1.46 11.45
C ASP A 81 18.50 0.62 10.34
N TYR A 82 18.42 1.10 9.11
CA TYR A 82 19.05 0.47 7.94
C TYR A 82 20.57 0.29 8.04
N ARG A 83 21.24 1.04 8.91
CA ARG A 83 22.69 0.87 9.14
C ARG A 83 23.01 -0.42 9.87
N ASN A 84 22.04 -0.97 10.60
CA ASN A 84 22.20 -2.13 11.45
C ASN A 84 21.35 -3.34 11.05
N GLY A 85 20.63 -3.26 9.93
CA GLY A 85 19.77 -4.34 9.50
C GLY A 85 19.28 -4.20 8.07
N THR A 86 18.45 -5.15 7.66
CA THR A 86 17.80 -5.17 6.35
C THR A 86 16.29 -5.28 6.52
N ALA A 87 15.57 -4.41 5.84
CA ALA A 87 14.11 -4.47 5.76
C ALA A 87 13.70 -5.06 4.40
N MET A 88 12.71 -5.93 4.43
CA MET A 88 12.14 -6.56 3.24
C MET A 88 10.63 -6.49 3.29
N PHE A 89 10.01 -6.38 2.12
CA PHE A 89 8.59 -6.64 1.96
C PHE A 89 8.34 -8.15 2.07
N GLY A 90 7.35 -8.53 2.87
CA GLY A 90 6.99 -9.93 3.10
C GLY A 90 5.81 -10.36 2.24
N GLU A 91 4.60 -10.12 2.73
CA GLU A 91 3.37 -10.56 2.12
C GLU A 91 2.41 -9.39 1.93
N GLN A 92 1.48 -9.54 0.99
CA GLN A 92 0.37 -8.62 0.81
C GLN A 92 -0.91 -9.39 0.53
N ALA A 93 -1.97 -9.02 1.23
CA ALA A 93 -3.34 -9.44 0.93
C ALA A 93 -4.19 -8.20 0.68
N ILE A 94 -4.95 -8.18 -0.40
CA ILE A 94 -5.79 -7.06 -0.80
C ILE A 94 -7.20 -7.56 -1.10
N ALA A 95 -8.19 -6.89 -0.51
CA ALA A 95 -9.58 -6.97 -0.91
C ALA A 95 -9.92 -5.74 -1.77
N PHE A 96 -10.40 -5.98 -2.97
CA PHE A 96 -10.83 -4.94 -3.91
C PHE A 96 -12.31 -4.67 -3.73
N HIS A 97 -12.67 -3.39 -3.66
CA HIS A 97 -14.07 -2.95 -3.50
C HIS A 97 -14.57 -2.20 -4.73
N ARG A 98 -13.71 -1.43 -5.38
CA ARG A 98 -13.95 -0.83 -6.69
C ARG A 98 -12.65 -0.56 -7.45
N PRO A 99 -12.68 -0.40 -8.79
CA PRO A 99 -11.50 -0.03 -9.57
C PRO A 99 -10.95 1.34 -9.20
N LEU A 100 -9.65 1.53 -9.46
CA LEU A 100 -9.00 2.83 -9.47
C LEU A 100 -9.31 3.56 -10.77
N VAL A 101 -9.59 4.85 -10.66
CA VAL A 101 -9.82 5.73 -11.80
C VAL A 101 -8.61 6.63 -12.00
N VAL A 102 -8.14 6.75 -13.24
CA VAL A 102 -7.02 7.64 -13.56
C VAL A 102 -7.42 9.09 -13.29
N GLY A 103 -6.58 9.80 -12.56
CA GLY A 103 -6.81 11.18 -12.14
C GLY A 103 -7.43 11.33 -10.76
N GLU A 104 -7.96 10.25 -10.16
CA GLU A 104 -8.49 10.35 -8.79
C GLU A 104 -7.36 10.42 -7.74
N SER A 105 -7.65 11.14 -6.66
CA SER A 105 -6.84 11.14 -5.46
C SER A 105 -7.45 10.23 -4.41
N VAL A 106 -6.63 9.38 -3.83
CA VAL A 106 -7.05 8.43 -2.80
C VAL A 106 -6.35 8.72 -1.48
N SER A 107 -7.04 8.49 -0.38
CA SER A 107 -6.49 8.57 0.97
C SER A 107 -6.06 7.20 1.46
N ILE A 108 -4.93 7.12 2.14
CA ILE A 108 -4.39 5.90 2.73
C ILE A 108 -4.37 6.07 4.24
N ALA A 109 -5.02 5.15 4.95
CA ALA A 109 -4.98 5.03 6.39
C ALA A 109 -4.46 3.64 6.76
N ALA A 110 -3.53 3.57 7.70
CA ALA A 110 -2.89 2.32 8.09
C ALA A 110 -2.58 2.29 9.59
N ALA A 111 -2.48 1.08 10.13
CA ALA A 111 -2.11 0.84 11.51
C ALA A 111 -1.28 -0.45 11.63
N ILE A 112 -0.39 -0.49 12.60
CA ILE A 112 0.34 -1.71 12.94
C ILE A 112 -0.62 -2.64 13.67
N SER A 113 -0.92 -3.78 13.07
CA SER A 113 -1.89 -4.75 13.60
C SER A 113 -1.25 -5.85 14.42
N ASP A 114 -0.02 -6.24 14.10
CA ASP A 114 0.72 -7.25 14.83
C ASP A 114 2.24 -7.08 14.68
N VAL A 115 2.98 -7.59 15.66
CA VAL A 115 4.44 -7.65 15.66
C VAL A 115 4.87 -8.94 16.34
N TYR A 116 5.63 -9.76 15.63
CA TYR A 116 6.15 -11.00 16.19
C TYR A 116 7.53 -11.37 15.64
N GLU A 117 8.29 -12.10 16.44
CA GLU A 117 9.60 -12.61 16.03
C GLU A 117 9.47 -13.98 15.36
N LYS A 118 10.20 -14.18 14.29
CA LYS A 118 10.42 -15.50 13.67
C LYS A 118 11.89 -15.89 13.70
N GLN A 119 12.12 -17.18 13.81
CA GLN A 119 13.44 -17.79 13.75
C GLN A 119 13.55 -18.62 12.46
N GLY A 120 14.40 -18.16 11.56
CA GLY A 120 14.85 -18.92 10.40
C GLY A 120 16.35 -19.23 10.52
N LYS A 121 17.12 -18.98 9.46
CA LYS A 121 18.60 -18.99 9.54
C LYS A 121 19.12 -17.87 10.43
N SER A 122 18.40 -16.75 10.49
CA SER A 122 18.59 -15.64 11.41
C SER A 122 17.27 -15.28 12.09
N ARG A 123 17.33 -14.50 13.16
CA ARG A 123 16.13 -13.93 13.80
C ARG A 123 15.70 -12.70 13.05
N PHE A 124 14.40 -12.54 12.90
CA PHE A 124 13.80 -11.37 12.31
C PHE A 124 12.45 -11.06 12.94
N ASP A 125 12.09 -9.79 12.95
CA ASP A 125 10.76 -9.36 13.33
C ASP A 125 9.88 -9.24 12.09
N VAL A 126 8.61 -9.63 12.23
CA VAL A 126 7.57 -9.37 11.24
C VAL A 126 6.66 -8.30 11.80
N ILE A 127 6.47 -7.22 11.05
CA ILE A 127 5.50 -6.17 11.35
C ILE A 127 4.36 -6.29 10.37
N GLU A 128 3.15 -6.50 10.87
CA GLU A 128 1.95 -6.54 10.07
C GLU A 128 1.22 -5.19 10.14
N VAL A 129 0.88 -4.66 8.97
CA VAL A 129 0.21 -3.38 8.81
C VAL A 129 -1.10 -3.62 8.08
N THR A 130 -2.21 -3.28 8.71
CA THR A 130 -3.52 -3.23 8.06
C THR A 130 -3.74 -1.85 7.45
N PHE A 131 -4.39 -1.80 6.30
CA PHE A 131 -4.63 -0.54 5.60
C PHE A 131 -6.01 -0.48 4.95
N LYS A 132 -6.44 0.77 4.70
CA LYS A 132 -7.60 1.10 3.89
C LYS A 132 -7.22 2.22 2.92
N ILE A 133 -7.66 2.08 1.67
CA ILE A 133 -7.52 3.09 0.63
C ILE A 133 -8.91 3.49 0.20
N ALA A 134 -9.22 4.76 0.32
CA ALA A 134 -10.54 5.32 0.07
C ALA A 134 -10.47 6.52 -0.89
N GLY A 135 -11.51 6.74 -1.65
CA GLY A 135 -11.70 7.93 -2.47
C GLY A 135 -12.07 9.15 -1.64
N GLU A 136 -12.43 10.24 -2.31
CA GLU A 136 -12.71 11.53 -1.68
C GLU A 136 -14.02 11.57 -0.89
N HIS A 137 -14.97 10.69 -1.19
CA HIS A 137 -16.28 10.68 -0.55
C HIS A 137 -16.32 9.70 0.63
N GLU A 138 -17.08 10.07 1.66
CA GLU A 138 -17.30 9.21 2.80
C GLU A 138 -17.90 7.87 2.36
N GLY A 139 -17.30 6.76 2.86
CA GLY A 139 -17.74 5.40 2.51
C GLY A 139 -17.25 4.89 1.15
N ASP A 140 -16.50 5.69 0.39
CA ASP A 140 -15.94 5.28 -0.91
C ASP A 140 -14.65 4.46 -0.74
N LEU A 141 -14.78 3.24 -0.23
CA LEU A 141 -13.65 2.33 -0.03
C LEU A 141 -13.26 1.67 -1.36
N LEU A 142 -11.99 1.85 -1.78
CA LEU A 142 -11.44 1.23 -2.98
C LEU A 142 -10.84 -0.13 -2.70
N MET A 143 -9.98 -0.20 -1.69
CA MET A 143 -9.34 -1.42 -1.27
C MET A 143 -9.01 -1.40 0.22
N SER A 144 -8.89 -2.57 0.78
CA SER A 144 -8.39 -2.78 2.13
C SER A 144 -7.52 -4.02 2.16
N GLY A 145 -6.65 -4.12 3.14
CA GLY A 145 -5.78 -5.27 3.20
C GLY A 145 -4.76 -5.21 4.31
N GLN A 146 -3.76 -6.05 4.13
CA GLN A 146 -2.66 -6.22 5.06
C GLN A 146 -1.36 -6.36 4.28
N GLN A 147 -0.29 -5.77 4.82
CA GLN A 147 1.08 -6.00 4.36
C GLN A 147 1.95 -6.40 5.53
N SER A 148 2.95 -7.24 5.29
CA SER A 148 3.97 -7.55 6.25
C SER A 148 5.34 -7.05 5.82
N TYR A 149 6.10 -6.57 6.79
CA TYR A 149 7.48 -6.13 6.63
C TYR A 149 8.39 -6.99 7.51
N ILE A 150 9.47 -7.48 6.94
CA ILE A 150 10.43 -8.36 7.61
C ILE A 150 11.67 -7.55 7.94
N LEU A 151 12.00 -7.45 9.22
CA LEU A 151 13.14 -6.69 9.72
C LEU A 151 14.19 -7.65 10.27
N PHE A 152 15.27 -7.85 9.54
CA PHE A 152 16.43 -8.61 9.98
C PHE A 152 17.29 -7.78 10.93
N LYS A 153 17.77 -8.45 11.99
CA LYS A 153 18.62 -7.86 13.03
C LYS A 153 20.10 -8.13 12.75
#